data_20318c1f2c5a5c6eab04f300c81b2e1d
#
_entry.id   20318c1f2c5a5c6eab04f300c81b2e1d
#
_cell.length_a   1.000
_cell.length_b   1.000
_cell.length_c   1.000
_cell.angle_alpha   90.00
_cell.angle_beta   90.00
_cell.angle_gamma   90.00
#
_symmetry.space_group_name_H-M   'P 1'
#
loop_
_entity.id
_entity.type
_entity.pdbx_description
1 polymer ?
#
loop_
_entity_poly.entity_id
_entity_poly.type
_entity_poly.pdbx_seq_one_letter_code
_entity_poly.pdbx_strand_id
1 'polypeptide(L)'
;LYLRELESLAPPAGRAAVRRARERADSGFAALGSKGNPAGLFAWSASDSIFAALRAAFGQRPPARAREIIDVFERTARINRLFLSGRGYESNIMRSAYLRENFTKALAAAERRGERPRVLFKFGGSHMMRGLNYTHTLDIGTAAAILAEARGERSFNVLMLGGATSKTARMNIIKMQYEPTGTAEIENENVAWLRQAVADTGWVVFDMRPVRSAYLRRRNQSLTATQDRFFHAYDAIVVLTGSTPGQHMPIAVRD
;
A
#
# COMPACT_ATOMS: atom_id res chain seq x y z
N LEU A 1 -4.80 6.46 17.72
CA LEU A 1 -6.17 6.83 17.37
C LEU A 1 -7.12 5.65 17.56
N TYR A 2 -7.05 4.57 16.79
CA TYR A 2 -7.96 3.43 16.86
C TYR A 2 -8.00 2.70 18.22
N LEU A 3 -6.87 2.59 18.94
CA LEU A 3 -6.89 1.98 20.27
C LEU A 3 -7.54 2.89 21.33
N ARG A 4 -7.50 4.21 21.18
CA ARG A 4 -8.27 5.15 21.99
C ARG A 4 -9.77 5.01 21.73
N GLU A 5 -10.15 4.93 20.45
CA GLU A 5 -11.53 4.66 20.05
C GLU A 5 -12.01 3.31 20.61
N LEU A 6 -11.18 2.26 20.51
CA LEU A 6 -11.51 0.95 21.07
C LEU A 6 -11.70 1.01 22.59
N GLU A 7 -10.87 1.78 23.32
CA GLU A 7 -11.01 1.98 24.76
C GLU A 7 -12.33 2.68 25.12
N SER A 8 -12.76 3.67 24.33
CA SER A 8 -14.04 4.35 24.55
C SER A 8 -15.26 3.43 24.33
N LEU A 9 -15.13 2.45 23.44
CA LEU A 9 -16.17 1.46 23.15
C LEU A 9 -16.19 0.30 24.16
N ALA A 10 -15.15 0.16 25.00
CA ALA A 10 -15.01 -0.97 25.88
C ALA A 10 -15.94 -0.90 27.09
N PRO A 11 -16.62 -2.02 27.42
CA PRO A 11 -17.43 -2.10 28.65
C PRO A 11 -16.53 -1.95 29.88
N PRO A 12 -17.08 -1.51 31.03
CA PRO A 12 -16.28 -1.27 32.24
C PRO A 12 -15.35 -2.44 32.59
N ALA A 13 -15.83 -3.67 32.53
CA ALA A 13 -15.06 -4.88 32.85
C ALA A 13 -13.90 -5.13 31.86
N GLY A 14 -14.03 -4.73 30.59
CA GLY A 14 -13.02 -4.92 29.55
C GLY A 14 -12.03 -3.76 29.39
N ARG A 15 -12.35 -2.59 29.94
CA ARG A 15 -11.60 -1.36 29.71
C ARG A 15 -10.12 -1.46 30.09
N ALA A 16 -9.82 -2.17 31.20
CA ALA A 16 -8.44 -2.36 31.63
C ALA A 16 -7.57 -3.16 30.63
N ALA A 17 -8.15 -4.15 29.96
CA ALA A 17 -7.44 -4.92 28.94
C ALA A 17 -7.13 -4.07 27.69
N VAL A 18 -8.10 -3.27 27.25
CA VAL A 18 -7.91 -2.37 26.10
C VAL A 18 -6.89 -1.28 26.42
N ARG A 19 -6.92 -0.74 27.63
CA ARG A 19 -5.95 0.25 28.09
C ARG A 19 -4.54 -0.31 28.07
N ARG A 20 -4.30 -1.52 28.56
CA ARG A 20 -2.97 -2.17 28.50
C ARG A 20 -2.47 -2.33 27.06
N ALA A 21 -3.35 -2.68 26.12
CA ALA A 21 -3.00 -2.76 24.71
C ALA A 21 -2.60 -1.39 24.13
N ARG A 22 -3.33 -0.33 24.52
CA ARG A 22 -3.01 1.06 24.14
C ARG A 22 -1.67 1.51 24.71
N GLU A 23 -1.43 1.30 25.99
CA GLU A 23 -0.18 1.65 26.68
C GLU A 23 1.03 0.93 26.04
N ARG A 24 0.85 -0.34 25.67
CA ARG A 24 1.87 -1.07 24.90
C ARG A 24 2.13 -0.44 23.54
N ALA A 25 1.08 0.00 22.83
CA ALA A 25 1.23 0.66 21.53
C ALA A 25 1.94 2.02 21.68
N ASP A 26 1.56 2.80 22.69
CA ASP A 26 2.17 4.10 22.97
C ASP A 26 3.66 3.94 23.35
N SER A 27 4.00 2.95 24.18
CA SER A 27 5.39 2.61 24.53
C SER A 27 6.20 2.16 23.31
N GLY A 28 5.64 1.32 22.44
CA GLY A 28 6.28 0.88 21.21
C GLY A 28 6.53 2.03 20.25
N PHE A 29 5.62 2.98 20.18
CA PHE A 29 5.77 4.18 19.35
C PHE A 29 6.84 5.13 19.92
N ALA A 30 6.86 5.34 21.23
CA ALA A 30 7.90 6.12 21.90
C ALA A 30 9.30 5.50 21.72
N ALA A 31 9.41 4.18 21.85
CA ALA A 31 10.66 3.45 21.63
C ALA A 31 11.16 3.56 20.18
N LEU A 32 10.26 3.63 19.19
CA LEU A 32 10.62 3.88 17.80
C LEU A 32 11.32 5.23 17.66
N GLY A 33 10.74 6.30 18.23
CA GLY A 33 11.31 7.64 18.17
C GLY A 33 12.70 7.75 18.81
N SER A 34 12.98 6.97 19.87
CA SER A 34 14.25 7.01 20.58
C SER A 34 15.28 6.01 20.06
N LYS A 35 14.85 4.83 19.60
CA LYS A 35 15.74 3.71 19.23
C LYS A 35 15.69 3.35 17.75
N GLY A 36 14.82 3.95 16.97
CA GLY A 36 14.66 3.68 15.55
C GLY A 36 14.21 2.26 15.18
N ASN A 37 13.71 1.46 16.14
CA ASN A 37 13.36 0.07 15.92
C ASN A 37 11.84 -0.11 15.76
N PRO A 38 11.31 -0.40 14.56
CA PRO A 38 9.88 -0.59 14.32
C PRO A 38 9.33 -1.89 14.91
N ALA A 39 10.18 -2.85 15.30
CA ALA A 39 9.73 -4.14 15.83
C ALA A 39 8.89 -3.99 17.11
N GLY A 40 9.02 -2.89 17.85
CA GLY A 40 8.22 -2.56 19.02
C GLY A 40 6.83 -2.03 18.71
N LEU A 41 6.56 -1.59 17.50
CA LEU A 41 5.25 -1.06 17.12
C LEU A 41 4.17 -2.13 17.29
N PHE A 42 3.01 -1.73 17.80
CA PHE A 42 1.90 -2.64 18.09
C PHE A 42 1.51 -3.50 16.87
N ALA A 43 1.42 -2.90 15.70
CA ALA A 43 1.12 -3.60 14.46
C ALA A 43 2.19 -4.64 14.02
N TRP A 44 3.37 -4.66 14.66
CA TRP A 44 4.46 -5.61 14.39
C TRP A 44 4.68 -6.57 15.53
N SER A 45 4.44 -6.13 16.77
CA SER A 45 4.78 -6.86 18.00
C SER A 45 3.59 -7.54 18.69
N ALA A 46 2.36 -7.17 18.34
CA ALA A 46 1.17 -7.71 18.99
C ALA A 46 1.02 -9.21 18.68
N SER A 47 0.91 -10.01 19.74
CA SER A 47 0.71 -11.46 19.67
C SER A 47 -0.76 -11.83 19.54
N ASP A 48 -1.04 -13.06 19.15
CA ASP A 48 -2.41 -13.57 19.07
C ASP A 48 -3.11 -13.57 20.45
N SER A 49 -2.35 -13.75 21.54
CA SER A 49 -2.88 -13.65 22.91
C SER A 49 -3.40 -12.25 23.26
N ILE A 50 -2.78 -11.20 22.73
CA ILE A 50 -3.28 -9.81 22.91
C ILE A 50 -4.62 -9.66 22.20
N PHE A 51 -4.75 -10.16 20.98
CA PHE A 51 -6.02 -10.08 20.24
C PHE A 51 -7.12 -10.94 20.88
N ALA A 52 -6.78 -12.12 21.40
CA ALA A 52 -7.70 -12.93 22.20
C ALA A 52 -8.20 -12.16 23.44
N ALA A 53 -7.29 -11.51 24.17
CA ALA A 53 -7.64 -10.69 25.32
C ALA A 53 -8.51 -9.47 24.94
N LEU A 54 -8.20 -8.81 23.81
CA LEU A 54 -9.04 -7.72 23.30
C LEU A 54 -10.46 -8.21 22.95
N ARG A 55 -10.59 -9.37 22.29
CA ARG A 55 -11.91 -9.95 21.98
C ARG A 55 -12.68 -10.31 23.26
N ALA A 56 -12.00 -10.94 24.21
CA ALA A 56 -12.60 -11.29 25.50
C ALA A 56 -13.08 -10.06 26.28
N ALA A 57 -12.39 -8.92 26.17
CA ALA A 57 -12.77 -7.67 26.81
C ALA A 57 -14.16 -7.15 26.38
N PHE A 58 -14.64 -7.51 25.19
CA PHE A 58 -15.96 -7.13 24.67
C PHE A 58 -17.03 -8.22 24.81
N GLY A 59 -16.65 -9.42 25.27
CA GLY A 59 -17.56 -10.55 25.44
C GLY A 59 -18.10 -11.10 24.11
N GLN A 60 -19.22 -11.83 24.19
CA GLN A 60 -19.79 -12.54 23.03
C GLN A 60 -20.43 -11.63 21.97
N ARG A 61 -20.85 -10.43 22.33
CA ARG A 61 -21.55 -9.49 21.44
C ARG A 61 -20.83 -8.14 21.39
N PRO A 62 -19.62 -8.08 20.81
CA PRO A 62 -18.89 -6.83 20.67
C PRO A 62 -19.62 -5.87 19.74
N PRO A 63 -19.55 -4.55 19.99
CA PRO A 63 -19.96 -3.55 19.02
C PRO A 63 -19.29 -3.80 17.66
N ALA A 64 -20.03 -3.60 16.55
CA ALA A 64 -19.51 -3.86 15.21
C ALA A 64 -18.18 -3.10 14.95
N ARG A 65 -18.11 -1.86 15.41
CA ARG A 65 -16.91 -1.03 15.27
C ARG A 65 -15.71 -1.55 16.08
N ALA A 66 -15.94 -2.04 17.29
CA ALA A 66 -14.89 -2.65 18.10
C ALA A 66 -14.32 -3.91 17.42
N ARG A 67 -15.20 -4.76 16.88
CA ARG A 67 -14.82 -5.95 16.11
C ARG A 67 -13.96 -5.56 14.91
N GLU A 68 -14.41 -4.58 14.12
CA GLU A 68 -13.70 -4.09 12.95
C GLU A 68 -12.29 -3.62 13.31
N ILE A 69 -12.13 -2.81 14.35
CA ILE A 69 -10.83 -2.31 14.81
C ILE A 69 -9.90 -3.47 15.20
N ILE A 70 -10.39 -4.44 15.97
CA ILE A 70 -9.60 -5.60 16.39
C ILE A 70 -9.17 -6.42 15.17
N ASP A 71 -10.10 -6.69 14.24
CA ASP A 71 -9.82 -7.48 13.02
C ASP A 71 -8.77 -6.81 12.14
N VAL A 72 -8.84 -5.48 11.98
CA VAL A 72 -7.84 -4.71 11.23
C VAL A 72 -6.45 -4.83 11.85
N PHE A 73 -6.33 -4.64 13.17
CA PHE A 73 -5.05 -4.76 13.85
C PHE A 73 -4.50 -6.17 13.83
N GLU A 74 -5.31 -7.17 14.08
CA GLU A 74 -4.90 -8.58 14.08
C GLU A 74 -4.38 -9.00 12.70
N ARG A 75 -5.13 -8.65 11.64
CA ARG A 75 -4.72 -8.94 10.26
C ARG A 75 -3.43 -8.22 9.90
N THR A 76 -3.29 -6.94 10.27
CA THR A 76 -2.08 -6.16 10.03
C THR A 76 -0.88 -6.75 10.77
N ALA A 77 -1.04 -7.12 12.04
CA ALA A 77 0.02 -7.76 12.81
C ALA A 77 0.45 -9.10 12.20
N ARG A 78 -0.51 -9.91 11.73
CA ARG A 78 -0.21 -11.18 11.06
C ARG A 78 0.57 -10.97 9.76
N ILE A 79 0.18 -10.02 8.92
CA ILE A 79 0.89 -9.66 7.69
C ILE A 79 2.34 -9.27 8.01
N ASN A 80 2.53 -8.41 9.02
CA ASN A 80 3.86 -7.93 9.39
C ASN A 80 4.72 -9.04 10.01
N ARG A 81 4.15 -9.91 10.83
CA ARG A 81 4.88 -11.07 11.39
C ARG A 81 5.36 -12.03 10.30
N LEU A 82 4.53 -12.30 9.29
CA LEU A 82 4.94 -13.10 8.13
C LEU A 82 6.14 -12.46 7.43
N PHE A 83 6.11 -11.16 7.21
CA PHE A 83 7.23 -10.44 6.60
C PHE A 83 8.51 -10.55 7.44
N LEU A 84 8.42 -10.29 8.75
CA LEU A 84 9.57 -10.38 9.67
C LEU A 84 10.16 -11.79 9.80
N SER A 85 9.35 -12.82 9.60
CA SER A 85 9.80 -14.24 9.62
C SER A 85 10.36 -14.74 8.30
N GLY A 86 10.63 -13.84 7.33
CA GLY A 86 11.14 -14.22 6.01
C GLY A 86 10.08 -14.77 5.05
N ARG A 87 8.81 -14.79 5.45
CA ARG A 87 7.69 -15.26 4.64
C ARG A 87 7.05 -14.11 3.85
N GLY A 88 7.89 -13.41 3.08
CA GLY A 88 7.49 -12.21 2.35
C GLY A 88 6.40 -12.47 1.30
N TYR A 89 6.44 -13.63 0.65
CA TYR A 89 5.43 -13.99 -0.35
C TYR A 89 4.04 -14.15 0.27
N GLU A 90 3.92 -14.90 1.37
CA GLU A 90 2.65 -15.10 2.07
C GLU A 90 2.14 -13.79 2.69
N SER A 91 3.05 -12.96 3.21
CA SER A 91 2.72 -11.61 3.66
C SER A 91 2.08 -10.78 2.54
N ASN A 92 2.68 -10.79 1.34
CA ASN A 92 2.18 -10.05 0.19
C ASN A 92 0.84 -10.60 -0.33
N ILE A 93 0.66 -11.92 -0.39
CA ILE A 93 -0.64 -12.55 -0.73
C ILE A 93 -1.72 -12.05 0.22
N MET A 94 -1.46 -12.13 1.54
CA MET A 94 -2.45 -11.72 2.54
C MET A 94 -2.76 -10.22 2.46
N ARG A 95 -1.75 -9.38 2.23
CA ARG A 95 -1.91 -7.92 2.06
C ARG A 95 -2.73 -7.59 0.82
N SER A 96 -2.39 -8.18 -0.32
CA SER A 96 -3.10 -7.98 -1.59
C SER A 96 -4.56 -8.44 -1.49
N ALA A 97 -4.81 -9.58 -0.85
CA ALA A 97 -6.18 -10.06 -0.61
C ALA A 97 -6.97 -9.07 0.26
N TYR A 98 -6.33 -8.54 1.30
CA TYR A 98 -6.97 -7.57 2.19
C TYR A 98 -7.31 -6.25 1.50
N LEU A 99 -6.42 -5.73 0.66
CA LEU A 99 -6.68 -4.53 -0.13
C LEU A 99 -7.87 -4.73 -1.07
N ARG A 100 -7.91 -5.85 -1.78
CA ARG A 100 -9.03 -6.19 -2.69
C ARG A 100 -10.35 -6.35 -1.93
N GLU A 101 -10.33 -7.04 -0.80
CA GLU A 101 -11.52 -7.23 0.06
C GLU A 101 -12.09 -5.89 0.52
N ASN A 102 -11.24 -4.99 1.01
CA ASN A 102 -11.68 -3.67 1.46
C ASN A 102 -12.25 -2.83 0.31
N PHE A 103 -11.61 -2.86 -0.85
CA PHE A 103 -12.10 -2.16 -2.03
C PHE A 103 -13.46 -2.69 -2.48
N THR A 104 -13.60 -4.00 -2.62
CA THR A 104 -14.86 -4.61 -3.07
C THR A 104 -16.00 -4.36 -2.08
N LYS A 105 -15.72 -4.41 -0.77
CA LYS A 105 -16.71 -4.06 0.26
C LYS A 105 -17.15 -2.60 0.17
N ALA A 106 -16.21 -1.68 0.02
CA ALA A 106 -16.51 -0.26 -0.11
C ALA A 106 -17.31 0.04 -1.38
N LEU A 107 -16.92 -0.55 -2.51
CA LEU A 107 -17.60 -0.40 -3.78
C LEU A 107 -19.04 -0.95 -3.70
N ALA A 108 -19.21 -2.18 -3.20
CA ALA A 108 -20.53 -2.78 -3.02
C ALA A 108 -21.42 -1.99 -2.04
N ALA A 109 -20.84 -1.35 -1.02
CA ALA A 109 -21.59 -0.47 -0.12
C ALA A 109 -22.08 0.80 -0.83
N ALA A 110 -21.26 1.41 -1.69
CA ALA A 110 -21.66 2.56 -2.51
C ALA A 110 -22.77 2.17 -3.51
N GLU A 111 -22.61 1.05 -4.18
CA GLU A 111 -23.61 0.54 -5.13
C GLU A 111 -24.97 0.27 -4.49
N ARG A 112 -24.99 -0.29 -3.25
CA ARG A 112 -26.24 -0.47 -2.50
C ARG A 112 -26.96 0.85 -2.15
N ARG A 113 -26.21 1.96 -2.11
CA ARG A 113 -26.80 3.30 -1.95
C ARG A 113 -27.23 3.94 -3.28
N GLY A 114 -27.12 3.23 -4.39
CA GLY A 114 -27.43 3.74 -5.73
C GLY A 114 -26.33 4.65 -6.31
N GLU A 115 -25.14 4.68 -5.70
CA GLU A 115 -24.02 5.49 -6.16
C GLU A 115 -23.26 4.80 -7.29
N ARG A 116 -22.70 5.61 -8.21
CA ARG A 116 -21.72 5.17 -9.22
C ARG A 116 -20.38 5.87 -8.96
N PRO A 117 -19.58 5.38 -7.99
CA PRO A 117 -18.39 6.09 -7.56
C PRO A 117 -17.31 6.08 -8.64
N ARG A 118 -16.71 7.24 -8.89
CA ARG A 118 -15.43 7.34 -9.58
C ARG A 118 -14.33 7.19 -8.55
N VAL A 119 -13.47 6.19 -8.72
CA VAL A 119 -12.45 5.85 -7.72
C VAL A 119 -11.08 6.25 -8.23
N LEU A 120 -10.36 7.03 -7.41
CA LEU A 120 -8.96 7.34 -7.61
C LEU A 120 -8.13 6.54 -6.60
N PHE A 121 -7.21 5.72 -7.10
CA PHE A 121 -6.24 5.02 -6.27
C PHE A 121 -4.90 5.76 -6.28
N LYS A 122 -4.31 5.93 -5.09
CA LYS A 122 -2.93 6.38 -4.91
C LYS A 122 -2.19 5.37 -4.06
N PHE A 123 -1.41 4.52 -4.70
CA PHE A 123 -0.62 3.46 -4.06
C PHE A 123 0.81 3.45 -4.59
N GLY A 124 1.68 2.69 -3.95
CA GLY A 124 2.97 2.33 -4.54
C GLY A 124 2.77 1.59 -5.86
N GLY A 125 3.68 1.80 -6.82
CA GLY A 125 3.54 1.30 -8.18
C GLY A 125 3.20 -0.20 -8.24
N SER A 126 3.88 -1.05 -7.46
CA SER A 126 3.63 -2.50 -7.47
C SER A 126 2.18 -2.89 -7.20
N HIS A 127 1.48 -2.18 -6.31
CA HIS A 127 0.07 -2.44 -6.00
C HIS A 127 -0.87 -2.12 -7.16
N MET A 128 -0.48 -1.18 -8.03
CA MET A 128 -1.29 -0.73 -9.17
C MET A 128 -0.97 -1.45 -10.48
N MET A 129 -0.02 -2.38 -10.50
CA MET A 129 0.26 -3.19 -11.68
C MET A 129 -0.96 -4.02 -12.09
N ARG A 130 -1.23 -4.08 -13.40
CA ARG A 130 -2.10 -5.11 -13.99
C ARG A 130 -1.31 -6.40 -14.14
N GLY A 131 -1.94 -7.53 -13.86
CA GLY A 131 -1.27 -8.82 -13.85
C GLY A 131 -0.47 -9.06 -12.57
N LEU A 132 0.49 -9.98 -12.63
CA LEU A 132 1.39 -10.29 -11.52
C LEU A 132 2.36 -9.14 -11.28
N ASN A 133 2.33 -8.60 -10.06
CA ASN A 133 3.29 -7.57 -9.65
C ASN A 133 4.66 -8.14 -9.28
N TYR A 134 5.60 -7.29 -8.83
CA TYR A 134 6.94 -7.71 -8.42
C TYR A 134 6.99 -8.70 -7.25
N THR A 135 5.93 -8.75 -6.45
CA THR A 135 5.80 -9.69 -5.34
C THR A 135 5.06 -10.97 -5.73
N HIS A 136 4.87 -11.19 -7.03
CA HIS A 136 4.16 -12.33 -7.62
C HIS A 136 2.72 -12.48 -7.13
N THR A 137 2.05 -11.37 -6.84
CA THR A 137 0.64 -11.35 -6.42
C THR A 137 -0.23 -10.58 -7.41
N LEU A 138 -1.49 -11.00 -7.52
CA LEU A 138 -2.53 -10.20 -8.19
C LEU A 138 -3.07 -9.20 -7.18
N ASP A 139 -2.81 -7.92 -7.40
CA ASP A 139 -3.11 -6.88 -6.42
C ASP A 139 -4.30 -5.99 -6.83
N ILE A 140 -4.49 -4.90 -6.10
CA ILE A 140 -5.64 -3.97 -6.26
C ILE A 140 -5.73 -3.40 -7.68
N GLY A 141 -4.61 -3.11 -8.35
CA GLY A 141 -4.59 -2.61 -9.72
C GLY A 141 -5.21 -3.59 -10.71
N THR A 142 -4.92 -4.90 -10.55
CA THR A 142 -5.55 -5.96 -11.34
C THR A 142 -7.03 -6.09 -11.03
N ALA A 143 -7.40 -6.11 -9.73
CA ALA A 143 -8.79 -6.25 -9.32
C ALA A 143 -9.66 -5.08 -9.80
N ALA A 144 -9.15 -3.86 -9.70
CA ALA A 144 -9.86 -2.67 -10.16
C ALA A 144 -10.10 -2.70 -11.69
N ALA A 145 -9.11 -3.16 -12.46
CA ALA A 145 -9.25 -3.29 -13.91
C ALA A 145 -10.32 -4.33 -14.28
N ILE A 146 -10.26 -5.53 -13.71
CA ILE A 146 -11.23 -6.60 -13.97
C ILE A 146 -12.65 -6.17 -13.56
N LEU A 147 -12.79 -5.53 -12.40
CA LEU A 147 -14.10 -5.06 -11.92
C LEU A 147 -14.68 -3.96 -12.81
N ALA A 148 -13.86 -3.06 -13.33
CA ALA A 148 -14.30 -2.04 -14.29
C ALA A 148 -14.77 -2.68 -15.58
N GLU A 149 -13.98 -3.58 -16.18
CA GLU A 149 -14.36 -4.29 -17.41
C GLU A 149 -15.65 -5.09 -17.26
N ALA A 150 -15.81 -5.82 -16.14
CA ALA A 150 -17.03 -6.59 -15.86
C ALA A 150 -18.29 -5.72 -15.75
N ARG A 151 -18.15 -4.41 -15.55
CA ARG A 151 -19.23 -3.42 -15.48
C ARG A 151 -19.40 -2.62 -16.78
N GLY A 152 -18.63 -2.90 -17.82
CA GLY A 152 -18.56 -2.08 -19.02
C GLY A 152 -17.92 -0.71 -18.80
N GLU A 153 -17.17 -0.56 -17.71
CA GLU A 153 -16.46 0.66 -17.33
C GLU A 153 -14.98 0.57 -17.74
N ARG A 154 -14.22 1.63 -17.50
CA ARG A 154 -12.80 1.69 -17.84
C ARG A 154 -11.97 1.99 -16.61
N SER A 155 -10.80 1.35 -16.52
CA SER A 155 -9.73 1.72 -15.61
C SER A 155 -8.56 2.30 -16.40
N PHE A 156 -7.79 3.19 -15.75
CA PHE A 156 -6.60 3.78 -16.34
C PHE A 156 -5.49 3.81 -15.28
N ASN A 157 -4.43 3.05 -15.53
CA ASN A 157 -3.33 2.90 -14.60
C ASN A 157 -2.15 3.76 -15.03
N VAL A 158 -1.71 4.65 -14.14
CA VAL A 158 -0.56 5.54 -14.36
C VAL A 158 0.55 5.19 -13.38
N LEU A 159 1.75 5.06 -13.89
CA LEU A 159 2.96 5.01 -13.08
C LEU A 159 3.66 6.35 -13.15
N MET A 160 4.07 6.89 -12.00
CA MET A 160 4.88 8.09 -11.91
C MET A 160 6.27 7.71 -11.43
N LEU A 161 7.31 8.16 -12.13
CA LEU A 161 8.72 7.88 -11.85
C LEU A 161 9.51 9.19 -11.75
N GLY A 162 10.47 9.21 -10.85
CA GLY A 162 11.50 10.24 -10.84
C GLY A 162 12.48 10.03 -12.01
N GLY A 163 12.60 11.04 -12.87
CA GLY A 163 13.58 11.09 -13.96
C GLY A 163 14.99 11.48 -13.49
N ALA A 164 15.90 11.69 -14.43
CA ALA A 164 17.24 12.20 -14.15
C ALA A 164 17.17 13.47 -13.30
N THR A 165 18.13 13.66 -12.39
CA THR A 165 18.18 14.79 -11.44
C THR A 165 17.04 14.86 -10.42
N SER A 166 16.03 13.99 -10.50
CA SER A 166 14.99 13.91 -9.46
C SER A 166 15.55 13.34 -8.17
N LYS A 167 15.15 13.96 -7.07
CA LYS A 167 15.41 13.44 -5.74
C LYS A 167 14.13 12.80 -5.23
N THR A 168 14.17 11.50 -5.02
CA THR A 168 13.07 10.78 -4.37
C THR A 168 13.35 10.65 -2.88
N ALA A 169 12.32 10.48 -2.09
CA ALA A 169 12.48 10.18 -0.67
C ALA A 169 11.97 8.76 -0.41
N ARG A 170 12.79 7.95 0.24
CA ARG A 170 12.44 6.61 0.67
C ARG A 170 12.15 6.63 2.17
N MET A 171 11.06 5.95 2.56
CA MET A 171 10.80 5.75 3.97
C MET A 171 11.87 4.85 4.58
N ASN A 172 12.68 5.39 5.48
CA ASN A 172 13.50 4.60 6.35
C ASN A 172 12.62 4.12 7.52
N ILE A 173 12.24 2.85 7.48
CA ILE A 173 11.34 2.26 8.48
C ILE A 173 11.99 2.23 9.87
N ILE A 174 13.32 2.16 9.93
CA ILE A 174 14.04 2.15 11.20
C ILE A 174 13.99 3.52 11.88
N LYS A 175 14.19 4.58 11.11
CA LYS A 175 14.18 5.95 11.62
C LYS A 175 12.80 6.61 11.58
N MET A 176 11.81 5.96 10.93
CA MET A 176 10.50 6.53 10.63
C MET A 176 10.58 7.91 9.98
N GLN A 177 11.57 8.09 9.13
CA GLN A 177 11.83 9.33 8.41
C GLN A 177 11.96 9.07 6.92
N TYR A 178 11.54 10.03 6.12
CA TYR A 178 11.84 10.02 4.70
C TYR A 178 13.24 10.53 4.47
N GLU A 179 14.08 9.68 3.91
CA GLU A 179 15.45 10.02 3.55
C GLU A 179 15.52 10.25 2.04
N PRO A 180 16.16 11.35 1.58
CA PRO A 180 16.41 11.54 0.17
C PRO A 180 17.26 10.39 -0.37
N THR A 181 16.81 9.77 -1.44
CA THR A 181 17.62 8.81 -2.19
C THR A 181 18.24 9.52 -3.38
N GLY A 182 19.54 9.36 -3.56
CA GLY A 182 20.28 9.99 -4.66
C GLY A 182 20.04 9.35 -6.03
N THR A 183 19.22 8.29 -6.10
CA THR A 183 19.01 7.50 -7.32
C THR A 183 17.66 7.85 -7.94
N ALA A 184 17.69 8.35 -9.17
CA ALA A 184 16.48 8.52 -9.95
C ALA A 184 15.83 7.14 -10.21
N GLU A 185 14.51 7.06 -10.07
CA GLU A 185 13.79 5.78 -10.28
C GLU A 185 13.93 5.27 -11.72
N ILE A 186 14.15 6.17 -12.67
CA ILE A 186 14.41 5.83 -14.07
C ILE A 186 15.74 5.07 -14.26
N GLU A 187 16.65 5.11 -13.28
CA GLU A 187 17.87 4.32 -13.26
C GLU A 187 17.61 2.82 -13.00
N ASN A 188 16.40 2.48 -12.57
CA ASN A 188 16.03 1.08 -12.39
C ASN A 188 16.07 0.34 -13.73
N GLU A 189 16.74 -0.80 -13.79
CA GLU A 189 16.90 -1.63 -14.97
C GLU A 189 15.58 -1.98 -15.68
N ASN A 190 14.48 -2.09 -14.91
CA ASN A 190 13.17 -2.43 -15.45
C ASN A 190 12.54 -1.32 -16.29
N VAL A 191 13.00 -0.09 -16.13
CA VAL A 191 12.53 1.09 -16.87
C VAL A 191 13.64 1.82 -17.60
N ALA A 192 14.86 1.31 -17.57
CA ALA A 192 16.03 1.91 -18.21
C ALA A 192 15.85 2.13 -19.74
N TRP A 193 14.98 1.35 -20.36
CA TRP A 193 14.62 1.51 -21.78
C TRP A 193 13.89 2.84 -22.08
N LEU A 194 13.28 3.48 -21.08
CA LEU A 194 12.68 4.81 -21.22
C LEU A 194 13.72 5.94 -21.23
N ARG A 195 14.92 5.68 -20.69
CA ARG A 195 15.95 6.71 -20.46
C ARG A 195 16.31 7.50 -21.70
N GLN A 196 16.43 6.82 -22.84
CA GLN A 196 16.79 7.47 -24.11
C GLN A 196 15.71 8.41 -24.65
N ALA A 197 14.49 8.22 -24.22
CA ALA A 197 13.34 8.99 -24.67
C ALA A 197 12.90 10.08 -23.66
N VAL A 198 13.63 10.22 -22.55
CA VAL A 198 13.33 11.21 -21.50
C VAL A 198 14.24 12.40 -21.65
N ALA A 199 13.65 13.59 -21.75
CA ALA A 199 14.39 14.85 -21.74
C ALA A 199 15.01 15.12 -20.36
N ASP A 200 16.11 15.87 -20.34
CA ASP A 200 16.81 16.23 -19.10
C ASP A 200 16.02 17.20 -18.20
N THR A 201 14.95 17.79 -18.71
CA THR A 201 14.09 18.74 -17.99
C THR A 201 12.62 18.52 -18.34
N GLY A 202 11.76 18.78 -17.36
CA GLY A 202 10.31 18.76 -17.53
C GLY A 202 9.68 17.38 -17.27
N TRP A 203 8.49 17.21 -17.82
CA TRP A 203 7.68 16.01 -17.66
C TRP A 203 7.50 15.33 -19.00
N VAL A 204 7.67 14.03 -19.04
CA VAL A 204 7.41 13.21 -20.21
C VAL A 204 6.33 12.19 -19.88
N VAL A 205 5.34 12.09 -20.76
CA VAL A 205 4.25 11.12 -20.64
C VAL A 205 4.36 10.12 -21.79
N PHE A 206 4.49 8.85 -21.43
CA PHE A 206 4.47 7.73 -22.36
C PHE A 206 3.09 7.08 -22.35
N ASP A 207 2.35 7.16 -23.45
CA ASP A 207 1.15 6.32 -23.65
C ASP A 207 1.61 4.92 -24.05
N MET A 208 1.43 3.97 -23.13
CA MET A 208 1.88 2.59 -23.31
C MET A 208 0.99 1.77 -24.25
N ARG A 209 -0.22 2.22 -24.55
CA ARG A 209 -1.18 1.47 -25.38
C ARG A 209 -0.71 1.30 -26.82
N PRO A 210 -0.33 2.36 -27.56
CA PRO A 210 0.23 2.21 -28.91
C PRO A 210 1.60 1.54 -28.89
N VAL A 211 2.42 1.79 -27.85
CA VAL A 211 3.74 1.17 -27.68
C VAL A 211 3.63 -0.34 -27.58
N ARG A 212 2.69 -0.86 -26.77
CA ARG A 212 2.41 -2.30 -26.68
C ARG A 212 2.00 -2.91 -28.02
N SER A 213 1.09 -2.25 -28.74
CA SER A 213 0.67 -2.71 -30.05
C SER A 213 1.80 -2.77 -31.08
N ALA A 214 2.73 -1.79 -31.03
CA ALA A 214 3.91 -1.78 -31.89
C ALA A 214 4.91 -2.90 -31.51
N TYR A 215 5.12 -3.12 -30.21
CA TYR A 215 6.00 -4.17 -29.69
C TYR A 215 5.51 -5.56 -30.10
N LEU A 216 4.22 -5.86 -29.88
CA LEU A 216 3.64 -7.17 -30.23
C LEU A 216 3.69 -7.48 -31.73
N ARG A 217 3.76 -6.47 -32.58
CA ARG A 217 3.97 -6.66 -34.03
C ARG A 217 5.40 -6.97 -34.41
N ARG A 218 6.38 -6.59 -33.58
CA ARG A 218 7.82 -6.81 -33.84
C ARG A 218 8.30 -8.02 -33.06
N ARG A 219 8.13 -9.22 -33.63
CA ARG A 219 8.42 -10.51 -32.97
C ARG A 219 9.89 -10.77 -32.55
N ASN A 220 10.82 -9.86 -32.87
CA ASN A 220 12.27 -10.07 -32.70
C ASN A 220 12.87 -9.33 -31.50
N GLN A 221 12.07 -8.68 -30.66
CA GLN A 221 12.58 -8.00 -29.46
C GLN A 221 12.22 -8.83 -28.22
N SER A 222 13.23 -9.29 -27.50
CA SER A 222 13.04 -9.99 -26.24
C SER A 222 13.11 -9.01 -25.07
N LEU A 223 12.03 -8.91 -24.30
CA LEU A 223 12.03 -8.30 -22.98
C LEU A 223 12.36 -9.37 -21.93
N THR A 224 13.02 -8.98 -20.85
CA THR A 224 13.09 -9.83 -19.66
C THR A 224 11.66 -10.01 -19.09
N ALA A 225 11.42 -11.09 -18.35
CA ALA A 225 10.10 -11.32 -17.73
C ALA A 225 9.64 -10.16 -16.85
N THR A 226 10.56 -9.45 -16.20
CA THR A 226 10.25 -8.26 -15.39
C THR A 226 9.90 -7.05 -16.26
N GLN A 227 10.64 -6.81 -17.32
CA GLN A 227 10.36 -5.75 -18.28
C GLN A 227 9.01 -5.99 -18.98
N ASP A 228 8.72 -7.22 -19.37
CA ASP A 228 7.45 -7.60 -19.97
C ASP A 228 6.26 -7.30 -19.04
N ARG A 229 6.35 -7.72 -17.77
CA ARG A 229 5.33 -7.38 -16.76
C ARG A 229 5.12 -5.88 -16.65
N PHE A 230 6.21 -5.13 -16.56
CA PHE A 230 6.17 -3.67 -16.42
C PHE A 230 5.53 -3.01 -17.64
N PHE A 231 5.88 -3.49 -18.82
CA PHE A 231 5.40 -3.00 -20.09
C PHE A 231 3.88 -3.15 -20.25
N HIS A 232 3.31 -4.21 -19.67
CA HIS A 232 1.88 -4.49 -19.71
C HIS A 232 1.08 -3.91 -18.52
N ALA A 233 1.77 -3.50 -17.46
CA ALA A 233 1.13 -3.14 -16.19
C ALA A 233 0.38 -1.80 -16.20
N TYR A 234 0.81 -0.83 -17.01
CA TYR A 234 0.32 0.55 -16.95
C TYR A 234 -0.16 1.04 -18.32
N ASP A 235 -1.15 1.93 -18.31
CA ASP A 235 -1.62 2.60 -19.54
C ASP A 235 -0.74 3.78 -19.91
N ALA A 236 -0.21 4.47 -18.89
CA ALA A 236 0.75 5.54 -19.06
C ALA A 236 1.86 5.48 -18.04
N ILE A 237 3.04 5.94 -18.43
CA ILE A 237 4.18 6.19 -17.55
C ILE A 237 4.49 7.68 -17.63
N VAL A 238 4.54 8.34 -16.48
CA VAL A 238 4.91 9.75 -16.36
C VAL A 238 6.28 9.83 -15.69
N VAL A 239 7.23 10.44 -16.38
CA VAL A 239 8.57 10.67 -15.83
C VAL A 239 8.73 12.14 -15.49
N LEU A 240 9.06 12.41 -14.23
CA LEU A 240 9.23 13.76 -13.68
C LEU A 240 10.71 14.02 -13.48
N THR A 241 11.32 14.85 -14.34
CA THR A 241 12.73 15.22 -14.21
C THR A 241 12.88 16.43 -13.30
N GLY A 242 13.90 16.44 -12.44
CA GLY A 242 14.19 17.55 -11.53
C GLY A 242 13.20 17.70 -10.37
N SER A 243 12.40 16.69 -10.09
CA SER A 243 11.46 16.72 -8.96
C SER A 243 12.18 16.64 -7.61
N THR A 244 11.62 17.32 -6.61
CA THR A 244 12.08 17.23 -5.21
C THR A 244 11.13 16.33 -4.41
N PRO A 245 11.61 15.69 -3.33
CA PRO A 245 10.74 14.94 -2.43
C PRO A 245 9.60 15.81 -1.90
N GLY A 246 8.41 15.25 -1.84
CA GLY A 246 7.27 15.89 -1.20
C GLY A 246 7.59 16.23 0.26
N GLN A 247 7.20 17.42 0.70
CA GLN A 247 7.28 17.77 2.12
C GLN A 247 6.15 17.11 2.89
N HIS A 248 6.47 16.54 4.06
CA HIS A 248 5.44 16.09 4.97
C HIS A 248 4.66 17.30 5.50
N MET A 249 3.37 17.29 5.26
CA MET A 249 2.49 18.16 6.05
C MET A 249 2.46 17.64 7.48
N PRO A 250 2.73 18.48 8.50
CA PRO A 250 2.55 18.08 9.89
C PRO A 250 1.10 17.61 10.06
N ILE A 251 0.94 16.39 10.55
CA ILE A 251 -0.38 15.91 10.96
C ILE A 251 -0.76 16.77 12.16
N ALA A 252 -1.68 17.71 11.97
CA ALA A 252 -2.29 18.41 13.09
C ALA A 252 -2.98 17.33 13.94
N VAL A 253 -2.39 17.00 15.08
CA VAL A 253 -3.06 16.21 16.10
C VAL A 253 -4.17 17.12 16.60
N ARG A 254 -5.39 16.92 16.15
CA ARG A 254 -6.55 17.55 16.77
C ARG A 254 -6.69 16.90 18.14
N ASP A 255 -6.50 17.70 19.17
CA ASP A 255 -6.74 17.35 20.57
C ASP A 255 -8.19 16.90 20.78
#